data_95cae2c6d5513944c0f5b0c4631c54dc
#
_entry.id   95cae2c6d5513944c0f5b0c4631c54dc
#
_cell.length_a   1.000
_cell.length_b   1.000
_cell.length_c   1.000
_cell.angle_alpha   90.00
_cell.angle_beta   90.00
_cell.angle_gamma   90.00
#
_symmetry.space_group_name_H-M   'P 1'
#
loop_
_entity.id
_entity.type
_entity.pdbx_description
1 polymer ?
#
loop_
_entity_poly.entity_id
_entity_poly.type
_entity_poly.pdbx_seq_one_letter_code
_entity_poly.pdbx_strand_id
1 'polypeptide(L)' 'MDKLKIEHHIKHLQKQHDNLDKQIQEEEAHHGNCATISVLKKNKLKLKDKIEMFKGEIHE' A
#
# COMPACT_ATOMS: atom_id res chain seq x y z
N MET A 1 19.60 -2.54 -10.88
CA MET A 1 18.47 -1.66 -11.12
C MET A 1 18.81 -0.24 -10.67
N ASP A 2 18.38 0.74 -11.42
CA ASP A 2 18.66 2.14 -11.09
C ASP A 2 17.94 2.54 -9.79
N LYS A 3 18.69 3.14 -8.89
CA LYS A 3 18.16 3.59 -7.59
C LYS A 3 16.99 4.56 -7.76
N LEU A 4 17.09 5.44 -8.74
CA LEU A 4 16.04 6.42 -9.02
C LEU A 4 14.73 5.74 -9.44
N LYS A 5 14.82 4.70 -10.25
CA LYS A 5 13.64 3.93 -10.67
C LYS A 5 12.98 3.24 -9.48
N ILE A 6 13.79 2.71 -8.59
CA ILE A 6 13.28 2.06 -7.38
C ILE A 6 12.55 3.07 -6.51
N GLU A 7 13.11 4.26 -6.34
CA GLU A 7 12.48 5.32 -5.56
C GLU A 7 11.15 5.75 -6.15
N HIS A 8 11.06 5.88 -7.47
CA HIS A 8 9.81 6.21 -8.15
C HIS A 8 8.77 5.12 -7.93
N HIS A 9 9.21 3.87 -7.99
CA HIS A 9 8.32 2.74 -7.79
C HIS A 9 7.77 2.72 -6.37
N ILE A 10 8.64 3.00 -5.40
CA ILE A 10 8.23 3.08 -3.99
C ILE A 10 7.19 4.18 -3.78
N LYS A 11 7.40 5.35 -4.37
CA LYS A 11 6.45 6.45 -4.28
C LYS A 11 5.10 6.07 -4.85
N HIS A 12 5.10 5.38 -5.97
CA HIS A 12 3.87 4.92 -6.60
C HIS A 12 3.13 3.93 -5.70
N LEU A 13 3.85 2.97 -5.16
CA LEU A 13 3.26 1.98 -4.24
C LEU A 13 2.74 2.66 -2.97
N GLN A 14 3.48 3.63 -2.46
CA GLN A 14 3.08 4.35 -1.26
C GLN A 14 1.79 5.12 -1.49
N LYS A 15 1.65 5.72 -2.66
CA LYS A 15 0.43 6.42 -3.03
C LYS A 15 -0.76 5.46 -3.08
N GLN A 16 -0.56 4.27 -3.65
CA GLN A 16 -1.60 3.26 -3.68
C GLN A 16 -1.97 2.80 -2.28
N HIS A 17 -0.97 2.64 -1.42
CA HIS A 17 -1.19 2.26 -0.03
C HIS A 17 -2.05 3.32 0.68
N ASP A 18 -1.74 4.59 0.48
CA ASP A 18 -2.50 5.68 1.08
C ASP A 18 -3.94 5.71 0.56
N ASN A 19 -4.12 5.46 -0.73
CA ASN A 19 -5.46 5.40 -1.32
C ASN A 19 -6.29 4.27 -0.70
N LEU A 20 -5.68 3.11 -0.53
CA LEU A 20 -6.36 1.98 0.11
C LEU A 20 -6.72 2.29 1.55
N ASP A 21 -5.81 2.92 2.28
CA ASP A 21 -6.06 3.31 3.66
C ASP A 21 -7.26 4.23 3.74
N LYS A 22 -7.33 5.19 2.83
CA LYS A 22 -8.46 6.12 2.76
C LYS A 22 -9.76 5.40 2.44
N GLN A 23 -9.73 4.45 1.50
CA GLN A 23 -10.90 3.66 1.17
C GLN A 23 -11.38 2.84 2.36
N ILE A 24 -10.45 2.26 3.10
CA ILE A 24 -10.80 1.49 4.30
C ILE A 24 -11.50 2.39 5.31
N GLN A 25 -10.97 3.58 5.54
CA GLN A 25 -11.57 4.52 6.46
C GLN A 25 -12.98 4.92 6.04
N GLU A 26 -13.17 5.16 4.75
CA GLU A 26 -14.49 5.52 4.22
C GLU A 26 -15.49 4.38 4.37
N GLU A 27 -15.06 3.15 4.09
CA GLU A 27 -15.91 1.99 4.23
C GLU A 27 -16.31 1.76 5.68
N GLU A 28 -15.37 1.92 6.59
CA GLU A 28 -15.65 1.77 8.02
C GLU A 28 -16.62 2.84 8.51
N ALA A 29 -16.48 4.07 8.02
CA ALA A 29 -17.34 5.17 8.39
C ALA A 29 -18.78 4.98 7.88
N HIS A 30 -18.94 4.31 6.75
CA HIS A 30 -20.25 4.06 6.14
C HIS A 30 -20.81 2.69 6.47
N HIS A 31 -20.24 2.01 7.44
CA HIS A 31 -20.62 0.65 7.82
C HIS A 31 -20.57 -0.31 6.63
N GLY A 32 -19.49 -0.22 5.88
CA GLY A 32 -19.30 -1.06 4.70
C GLY A 32 -19.22 -2.55 5.02
N ASN A 33 -19.32 -3.35 3.97
CA ASN A 33 -19.27 -4.79 4.08
C ASN A 33 -17.92 -5.26 4.65
N CYS A 34 -17.97 -6.09 5.68
CA CYS A 34 -16.76 -6.63 6.30
C CYS A 34 -15.88 -7.36 5.29
N ALA A 35 -16.48 -8.04 4.33
CA ALA A 35 -15.73 -8.75 3.29
C ALA A 35 -14.92 -7.77 2.44
N THR A 36 -15.54 -6.64 2.07
CA THR A 36 -14.85 -5.61 1.28
C THR A 36 -13.70 -5.01 2.09
N ILE A 37 -13.94 -4.68 3.33
CA ILE A 37 -12.92 -4.12 4.21
C ILE A 37 -11.76 -5.09 4.37
N SER A 38 -12.06 -6.37 4.54
CA SER A 38 -11.05 -7.41 4.69
C SER A 38 -10.16 -7.49 3.46
N VAL A 39 -10.76 -7.44 2.26
CA VAL A 39 -10.00 -7.46 1.00
C VAL A 39 -9.11 -6.24 0.89
N LEU A 40 -9.63 -5.07 1.22
CA LEU A 40 -8.86 -3.83 1.17
C LEU A 40 -7.68 -3.88 2.12
N LYS A 41 -7.87 -4.40 3.32
CA LYS A 41 -6.79 -4.54 4.29
C LYS A 41 -5.72 -5.50 3.82
N LYS A 42 -6.10 -6.59 3.17
CA LYS A 42 -5.13 -7.53 2.61
C LYS A 42 -4.31 -6.89 1.51
N ASN A 43 -4.97 -6.12 0.63
CA ASN A 43 -4.27 -5.42 -0.43
C ASN A 43 -3.30 -4.38 0.12
N LYS A 44 -3.72 -3.68 1.16
CA LYS A 44 -2.87 -2.70 1.83
C LYS A 44 -1.61 -3.37 2.40
N LEU A 45 -1.79 -4.52 3.04
CA LEU A 45 -0.68 -5.25 3.61
C LEU A 45 0.31 -5.72 2.54
N LYS A 46 -0.21 -6.20 1.40
CA LYS A 46 0.64 -6.61 0.29
C LYS A 46 1.46 -5.45 -0.25
N LEU A 47 0.85 -4.29 -0.37
CA LEU A 47 1.57 -3.09 -0.82
C LEU A 47 2.66 -2.69 0.16
N LYS A 48 2.36 -2.76 1.44
CA LYS A 48 3.34 -2.45 2.47
C LYS A 48 4.54 -3.39 2.40
N ASP A 49 4.28 -4.68 2.20
CA ASP A 49 5.34 -5.67 2.07
C ASP A 49 6.23 -5.37 0.88
N LYS A 50 5.62 -5.00 -0.26
CA LYS A 50 6.39 -4.63 -1.45
C LYS A 50 7.24 -3.40 -1.21
N ILE A 51 6.68 -2.40 -0.56
CA ILE A 51 7.42 -1.17 -0.24
C ILE A 51 8.63 -1.50 0.62
N GLU A 52 8.47 -2.32 1.63
CA GLU A 52 9.56 -2.70 2.51
C GLU A 52 10.64 -3.49 1.77
N MET A 53 10.22 -4.35 0.86
CA MET A 53 11.17 -5.12 0.04
C MET A 53 12.03 -4.19 -0.80
N PHE A 54 11.42 -3.21 -1.47
CA PHE A 54 12.17 -2.26 -2.28
C PHE A 54 13.06 -1.35 -1.45
N LYS A 55 12.59 -0.95 -0.27
CA LYS A 55 13.41 -0.16 0.65
C LYS A 55 14.64 -0.94 1.08
N GLY A 56 14.49 -2.24 1.28
CA GLY A 56 15.61 -3.09 1.62
C GLY A 56 16.67 -3.15 0.53
N GLU A 57 16.27 -3.06 -0.72
CA GLU A 57 17.21 -3.05 -1.84
C GLU A 57 17.99 -1.74 -1.94
N ILE A 58 17.37 -0.63 -1.58
CA ILE A 58 18.00 0.68 -1.60
C ILE A 58 18.88 0.87 -0.38
N HIS A 59 18.44 0.35 0.73
CA HIS A 59 19.07 0.55 2.04
C HIS A 59 20.17 -0.47 2.26
N GLU A 60 21.38 -0.04 2.19
CA GLU A 60 22.54 -0.92 2.38
C GLU A 60 23.07 -0.87 3.80
#